data_0e9b86ad1b1d3df7138d308fb30938fa
#
_entry.id   0e9b86ad1b1d3df7138d308fb30938fa
#
_cell.length_a   1.000
_cell.length_b   1.000
_cell.length_c   1.000
_cell.angle_alpha   90.00
_cell.angle_beta   90.00
_cell.angle_gamma   90.00
#
_symmetry.space_group_name_H-M   'P 1'
#
loop_
_entity.id
_entity.type
_entity.pdbx_description
1 polymer ?
#
loop_
_entity_poly.entity_id
_entity_poly.type
_entity_poly.pdbx_seq_one_letter_code
_entity_poly.pdbx_strand_id
1 'polypeptide(L)'
;RTYKNEHETDSPPLLELEAINFLKNHHYRGNVRELKNILLRAMLFRKSPEINLECILAAVSSNPEIPTTFPHLLGDELVEHILNELETGKGDFWSIVHIPFKKNEMTRETVKNIINEAKKRYHVSLPALAIKLKVCKKGFQAVPGEKQKFISFKNFLYKTVRYTEN
;
A
#
# COMPACT_ATOMS: atom_id res chain seq x y z
N ARG A 1 16.45 -17.70 -12.34
CA ARG A 1 16.75 -19.00 -11.70
C ARG A 1 15.44 -19.55 -11.19
N THR A 2 14.91 -20.56 -11.88
CA THR A 2 13.71 -21.31 -11.49
C THR A 2 14.12 -22.28 -10.39
N TYR A 3 13.51 -22.17 -9.21
CA TYR A 3 13.66 -23.18 -8.17
C TYR A 3 12.91 -24.44 -8.62
N LYS A 4 13.64 -25.46 -9.04
CA LYS A 4 13.12 -26.82 -9.18
C LYS A 4 13.01 -27.43 -7.78
N ASN A 5 11.79 -27.66 -7.31
CA ASN A 5 11.56 -28.48 -6.13
C ASN A 5 11.47 -29.96 -6.56
N GLU A 6 12.06 -30.84 -5.79
CA GLU A 6 12.17 -32.29 -6.03
C GLU A 6 10.83 -33.07 -6.02
N HIS A 7 9.69 -32.34 -6.01
CA HIS A 7 8.32 -32.90 -6.08
C HIS A 7 7.56 -32.37 -7.32
N GLU A 8 8.25 -32.15 -8.46
CA GLU A 8 7.57 -31.83 -9.72
C GLU A 8 6.78 -33.05 -10.21
N THR A 9 5.51 -33.13 -9.82
CA THR A 9 4.48 -33.73 -10.65
C THR A 9 4.16 -32.71 -11.75
N ASP A 10 4.20 -33.13 -13.02
CA ASP A 10 3.96 -32.29 -14.22
C ASP A 10 2.54 -31.66 -14.30
N SER A 11 1.71 -31.84 -13.29
CA SER A 11 0.37 -31.28 -13.20
C SER A 11 0.33 -30.04 -12.32
N PRO A 12 -0.39 -28.97 -12.73
CA PRO A 12 -0.56 -27.78 -11.91
C PRO A 12 -1.26 -28.16 -10.59
N PRO A 13 -0.89 -27.52 -9.47
CA PRO A 13 -1.51 -27.79 -8.19
C PRO A 13 -3.02 -27.47 -8.23
N LEU A 14 -3.83 -28.39 -7.73
CA LEU A 14 -5.26 -28.20 -7.61
C LEU A 14 -5.58 -27.43 -6.32
N LEU A 15 -6.53 -26.52 -6.41
CA LEU A 15 -7.08 -25.81 -5.24
C LEU A 15 -8.38 -26.52 -4.81
N GLU A 16 -8.48 -26.89 -3.54
CA GLU A 16 -9.72 -27.40 -2.97
C GLU A 16 -10.80 -26.32 -2.97
N LEU A 17 -12.06 -26.75 -3.04
CA LEU A 17 -13.23 -25.85 -3.13
C LEU A 17 -13.30 -24.90 -1.92
N GLU A 18 -12.99 -25.38 -0.73
CA GLU A 18 -12.96 -24.56 0.49
C GLU A 18 -11.87 -23.48 0.44
N ALA A 19 -10.69 -23.83 -0.07
CA ALA A 19 -9.61 -22.88 -0.29
C ALA A 19 -10.00 -21.80 -1.31
N ILE A 20 -10.67 -22.18 -2.39
CA ILE A 20 -11.19 -21.24 -3.41
C ILE A 20 -12.22 -20.30 -2.80
N ASN A 21 -13.17 -20.82 -2.01
CA ASN A 21 -14.20 -20.03 -1.36
C ASN A 21 -13.60 -19.03 -0.35
N PHE A 22 -12.62 -19.45 0.43
CA PHE A 22 -11.89 -18.56 1.31
C PHE A 22 -11.20 -17.44 0.53
N LEU A 23 -10.46 -17.78 -0.53
CA LEU A 23 -9.76 -16.78 -1.35
C LEU A 23 -10.71 -15.80 -2.03
N LYS A 24 -11.90 -16.23 -2.47
CA LYS A 24 -12.91 -15.32 -3.06
C LYS A 24 -13.46 -14.30 -2.06
N ASN A 25 -13.60 -14.71 -0.80
CA ASN A 25 -14.18 -13.86 0.27
C ASN A 25 -13.12 -13.11 1.09
N HIS A 26 -11.83 -13.41 0.88
CA HIS A 26 -10.75 -12.75 1.60
C HIS A 26 -10.55 -11.31 1.12
N HIS A 27 -10.45 -10.38 2.08
CA HIS A 27 -10.20 -8.98 1.78
C HIS A 27 -8.70 -8.73 1.55
N TYR A 28 -8.31 -8.54 0.30
CA TYR A 28 -6.93 -8.29 -0.10
C TYR A 28 -6.55 -6.83 0.03
N ARG A 29 -5.81 -6.46 1.08
CA ARG A 29 -5.26 -5.10 1.26
C ARG A 29 -4.20 -4.77 0.21
N GLY A 30 -3.38 -5.75 -0.16
CA GLY A 30 -2.33 -5.66 -1.20
C GLY A 30 -2.81 -6.02 -2.61
N ASN A 31 -4.13 -6.11 -2.85
CA ASN A 31 -4.73 -6.47 -4.14
C ASN A 31 -4.16 -7.80 -4.71
N VAL A 32 -3.95 -7.85 -6.03
CA VAL A 32 -3.45 -9.05 -6.75
C VAL A 32 -2.06 -9.51 -6.27
N ARG A 33 -1.23 -8.61 -5.76
CA ARG A 33 0.10 -8.98 -5.25
C ARG A 33 0.01 -9.79 -3.96
N GLU A 34 -0.90 -9.43 -3.08
CA GLU A 34 -1.14 -10.20 -1.85
C GLU A 34 -1.69 -11.57 -2.17
N LEU A 35 -2.69 -11.68 -3.05
CA LEU A 35 -3.21 -12.95 -3.55
C LEU A 35 -2.09 -13.82 -4.13
N LYS A 36 -1.24 -13.25 -5.00
CA LYS A 36 -0.10 -13.96 -5.58
C LYS A 36 0.85 -14.47 -4.49
N ASN A 37 1.18 -13.65 -3.50
CA ASN A 37 2.08 -14.03 -2.43
C ASN A 37 1.49 -15.10 -1.50
N ILE A 38 0.18 -15.05 -1.22
CA ILE A 38 -0.53 -16.09 -0.47
C ILE A 38 -0.46 -17.40 -1.24
N LEU A 39 -0.77 -17.41 -2.54
CA LEU A 39 -0.72 -18.61 -3.36
C LEU A 39 0.69 -19.20 -3.46
N LEU A 40 1.71 -18.36 -3.67
CA LEU A 40 3.11 -18.82 -3.69
C LEU A 40 3.53 -19.46 -2.36
N ARG A 41 3.14 -18.89 -1.23
CA ARG A 41 3.43 -19.46 0.10
C ARG A 41 2.64 -20.73 0.34
N ALA A 42 1.35 -20.77 -0.01
CA ALA A 42 0.55 -21.98 0.10
C ALA A 42 1.15 -23.13 -0.72
N MET A 43 1.69 -22.84 -1.91
CA MET A 43 2.44 -23.81 -2.71
C MET A 43 3.70 -24.33 -2.02
N LEU A 44 4.39 -23.50 -1.22
CA LEU A 44 5.57 -23.91 -0.44
C LEU A 44 5.18 -24.73 0.78
N PHE A 45 4.04 -24.47 1.39
CA PHE A 45 3.56 -25.16 2.60
C PHE A 45 2.79 -26.45 2.29
N ARG A 46 2.42 -26.69 1.02
CA ARG A 46 1.68 -27.89 0.66
C ARG A 46 2.49 -29.16 0.95
N LYS A 47 1.82 -30.16 1.53
CA LYS A 47 2.35 -31.50 1.75
C LYS A 47 1.77 -32.54 0.77
N SER A 48 0.82 -32.10 -0.09
CA SER A 48 0.11 -32.89 -1.10
C SER A 48 0.10 -32.15 -2.43
N PRO A 49 -0.27 -32.80 -3.55
CA PRO A 49 -0.50 -32.13 -4.83
C PRO A 49 -1.57 -31.05 -4.79
N GLU A 50 -2.48 -31.13 -3.80
CA GLU A 50 -3.58 -30.19 -3.61
C GLU A 50 -3.24 -29.13 -2.57
N ILE A 51 -3.72 -27.91 -2.82
CA ILE A 51 -3.65 -26.78 -1.89
C ILE A 51 -5.00 -26.72 -1.17
N ASN A 52 -5.03 -27.16 0.07
CA ASN A 52 -6.21 -27.16 0.92
C ASN A 52 -6.34 -25.83 1.69
N LEU A 53 -7.46 -25.66 2.40
CA LEU A 53 -7.75 -24.48 3.20
C LEU A 53 -6.68 -24.24 4.27
N GLU A 54 -6.14 -25.30 4.89
CA GLU A 54 -5.10 -25.19 5.92
C GLU A 54 -3.82 -24.55 5.35
N CYS A 55 -3.39 -24.94 4.14
CA CYS A 55 -2.26 -24.33 3.45
C CYS A 55 -2.49 -22.84 3.18
N ILE A 56 -3.71 -22.44 2.80
CA ILE A 56 -4.06 -21.04 2.58
C ILE A 56 -4.05 -20.27 3.91
N LEU A 57 -4.66 -20.80 4.95
CA LEU A 57 -4.67 -20.16 6.28
C LEU A 57 -3.26 -19.99 6.83
N ALA A 58 -2.41 -21.01 6.71
CA ALA A 58 -1.00 -20.93 7.08
C ALA A 58 -0.26 -19.86 6.26
N ALA A 59 -0.54 -19.76 4.96
CA ALA A 59 0.06 -18.76 4.08
C ALA A 59 -0.39 -17.33 4.39
N VAL A 60 -1.63 -17.14 4.81
CA VAL A 60 -2.17 -15.85 5.26
C VAL A 60 -1.56 -15.48 6.62
N SER A 61 -1.53 -16.41 7.58
CA SER A 61 -0.99 -16.20 8.93
C SER A 61 0.53 -16.00 8.95
N SER A 62 1.25 -16.64 8.03
CA SER A 62 2.70 -16.48 7.85
C SER A 62 3.07 -15.27 7.01
N ASN A 63 2.06 -14.46 6.63
CA ASN A 63 2.39 -13.12 6.20
C ASN A 63 3.11 -12.48 7.39
N PRO A 64 4.46 -12.21 7.33
CA PRO A 64 5.04 -11.33 8.31
C PRO A 64 4.12 -10.12 8.24
N GLU A 65 3.46 -9.81 9.34
CA GLU A 65 2.74 -8.56 9.45
C GLU A 65 3.70 -7.55 8.87
N ILE A 66 3.40 -7.06 7.67
CA ILE A 66 4.10 -5.88 7.17
C ILE A 66 3.86 -4.94 8.32
N PRO A 67 4.90 -4.50 9.07
CA PRO A 67 4.66 -3.58 10.14
C PRO A 67 3.94 -2.42 9.48
N THR A 68 2.62 -2.49 9.55
CA THR A 68 1.78 -1.40 9.08
C THR A 68 2.15 -0.29 10.03
N THR A 69 2.74 0.74 9.51
CA THR A 69 3.10 1.93 10.29
C THR A 69 1.91 2.40 11.15
N PHE A 70 0.70 1.88 10.83
CA PHE A 70 -0.57 2.22 11.47
C PHE A 70 -1.49 0.99 11.63
N PRO A 71 -1.14 -0.01 12.48
CA PRO A 71 -1.83 -1.32 12.52
C PRO A 71 -3.28 -1.28 13.04
N HIS A 72 -3.72 -0.17 13.65
CA HIS A 72 -5.00 -0.09 14.34
C HIS A 72 -5.96 0.98 13.79
N LEU A 73 -5.52 1.80 12.84
CA LEU A 73 -6.31 2.91 12.33
C LEU A 73 -6.90 2.58 10.96
N LEU A 74 -8.19 2.81 10.76
CA LEU A 74 -8.91 2.57 9.51
C LEU A 74 -9.67 3.82 9.08
N GLY A 75 -9.79 4.02 7.76
CA GLY A 75 -10.61 5.09 7.21
C GLY A 75 -10.21 6.50 7.66
N ASP A 76 -11.16 7.23 8.23
CA ASP A 76 -10.99 8.64 8.59
C ASP A 76 -10.02 8.84 9.77
N GLU A 77 -9.96 7.89 10.71
CA GLU A 77 -9.01 7.91 11.83
C GLU A 77 -7.57 7.85 11.36
N LEU A 78 -7.29 7.02 10.33
CA LEU A 78 -5.97 6.93 9.73
C LEU A 78 -5.59 8.24 9.04
N VAL A 79 -6.52 8.86 8.31
CA VAL A 79 -6.31 10.14 7.63
C VAL A 79 -5.97 11.24 8.64
N GLU A 80 -6.77 11.35 9.71
CA GLU A 80 -6.54 12.29 10.80
C GLU A 80 -5.17 12.09 11.47
N HIS A 81 -4.83 10.85 11.78
CA HIS A 81 -3.55 10.52 12.40
C HIS A 81 -2.37 10.93 11.51
N ILE A 82 -2.42 10.64 10.22
CA ILE A 82 -1.38 11.01 9.25
C ILE A 82 -1.23 12.53 9.15
N LEU A 83 -2.35 13.27 9.08
CA LEU A 83 -2.30 14.73 9.02
C LEU A 83 -1.70 15.31 10.29
N ASN A 84 -2.05 14.79 11.46
CA ASN A 84 -1.49 15.21 12.74
C ASN A 84 0.02 14.91 12.85
N GLU A 85 0.50 13.79 12.34
CA GLU A 85 1.94 13.48 12.29
C GLU A 85 2.71 14.43 11.37
N LEU A 86 2.12 14.76 10.21
CA LEU A 86 2.69 15.75 9.29
C LEU A 86 2.75 17.15 9.94
N GLU A 87 1.71 17.56 10.67
CA GLU A 87 1.67 18.85 11.39
C GLU A 87 2.69 18.91 12.53
N THR A 88 2.74 17.89 13.36
CA THR A 88 3.64 17.82 14.52
C THR A 88 5.11 17.64 14.16
N GLY A 89 5.41 17.36 12.89
CA GLY A 89 6.80 17.26 12.42
C GLY A 89 7.45 15.91 12.65
N LYS A 90 6.69 14.89 12.96
CA LYS A 90 7.22 13.52 13.12
C LYS A 90 7.74 12.90 11.82
N GLY A 91 7.44 13.52 10.67
CA GLY A 91 7.93 13.11 9.37
C GLY A 91 7.48 14.05 8.26
N ASP A 92 7.73 13.65 7.02
CA ASP A 92 7.32 14.34 5.80
C ASP A 92 6.40 13.45 4.95
N PHE A 93 5.80 14.01 3.91
CA PHE A 93 4.93 13.27 2.99
C PHE A 93 5.59 12.01 2.41
N TRP A 94 6.89 12.08 2.14
CA TRP A 94 7.61 10.98 1.50
C TRP A 94 7.76 9.80 2.44
N SER A 95 8.07 10.06 3.71
CA SER A 95 8.22 9.02 4.74
C SER A 95 6.89 8.45 5.21
N ILE A 96 5.88 9.30 5.45
CA ILE A 96 4.62 8.90 6.09
C ILE A 96 3.56 8.41 5.08
N VAL A 97 3.57 8.92 3.84
CA VAL A 97 2.55 8.57 2.84
C VAL A 97 3.15 7.78 1.66
N HIS A 98 4.22 8.31 1.04
CA HIS A 98 4.73 7.74 -0.21
C HIS A 98 5.45 6.40 0.00
N ILE A 99 6.26 6.24 1.05
CA ILE A 99 6.95 4.98 1.35
C ILE A 99 5.94 3.88 1.72
N PRO A 100 4.98 4.09 2.65
CA PRO A 100 3.94 3.10 2.93
C PRO A 100 3.12 2.75 1.68
N PHE A 101 2.77 3.73 0.85
CA PHE A 101 2.09 3.45 -0.41
C PHE A 101 2.92 2.54 -1.34
N LYS A 102 4.23 2.79 -1.49
CA LYS A 102 5.12 1.93 -2.29
C LYS A 102 5.24 0.52 -1.75
N LYS A 103 5.19 0.36 -0.43
CA LYS A 103 5.21 -0.94 0.25
C LYS A 103 3.85 -1.66 0.22
N ASN A 104 2.82 -1.06 -0.39
CA ASN A 104 1.42 -1.52 -0.39
C ASN A 104 0.76 -1.56 1.02
N GLU A 105 1.28 -0.79 1.96
CA GLU A 105 0.71 -0.58 3.29
C GLU A 105 -0.43 0.44 3.26
N MET A 106 -0.55 1.20 2.15
CA MET A 106 -1.55 2.23 1.94
C MET A 106 -2.17 2.12 0.55
N THR A 107 -3.49 2.32 0.45
CA THR A 107 -4.22 2.25 -0.81
C THR A 107 -4.22 3.59 -1.56
N ARG A 108 -4.57 3.56 -2.86
CA ARG A 108 -4.79 4.81 -3.63
C ARG A 108 -5.90 5.65 -3.04
N GLU A 109 -6.96 5.00 -2.56
CA GLU A 109 -8.11 5.68 -1.96
C GLU A 109 -7.71 6.39 -0.66
N THR A 110 -6.93 5.73 0.19
CA THR A 110 -6.39 6.36 1.40
C THR A 110 -5.57 7.61 1.08
N VAL A 111 -4.69 7.54 0.06
CA VAL A 111 -3.91 8.72 -0.35
C VAL A 111 -4.81 9.84 -0.87
N LYS A 112 -5.85 9.53 -1.66
CA LYS A 112 -6.82 10.52 -2.12
C LYS A 112 -7.54 11.19 -0.95
N ASN A 113 -7.97 10.41 0.03
CA ASN A 113 -8.64 10.91 1.23
C ASN A 113 -7.73 11.84 2.04
N ILE A 114 -6.44 11.49 2.20
CA ILE A 114 -5.45 12.37 2.85
C ILE A 114 -5.34 13.71 2.10
N ILE A 115 -5.24 13.70 0.78
CA ILE A 115 -5.13 14.93 -0.02
C ILE A 115 -6.41 15.76 0.05
N ASN A 116 -7.58 15.11 -0.04
CA ASN A 116 -8.88 15.80 0.02
C ASN A 116 -9.08 16.43 1.40
N GLU A 117 -8.81 15.69 2.46
CA GLU A 117 -8.96 16.19 3.83
C GLU A 117 -7.98 17.31 4.14
N ALA A 118 -6.72 17.18 3.68
CA ALA A 118 -5.74 18.26 3.79
C ALA A 118 -6.17 19.53 3.01
N LYS A 119 -6.75 19.38 1.82
CA LYS A 119 -7.30 20.53 1.06
C LYS A 119 -8.45 21.21 1.81
N LYS A 120 -9.38 20.42 2.35
CA LYS A 120 -10.49 20.95 3.18
C LYS A 120 -9.98 21.68 4.43
N ARG A 121 -9.01 21.08 5.13
CA ARG A 121 -8.45 21.62 6.37
C ARG A 121 -7.69 22.93 6.16
N TYR A 122 -6.90 23.01 5.11
CA TYR A 122 -6.01 24.15 4.89
C TYR A 122 -6.55 25.20 3.92
N HIS A 123 -7.56 24.90 3.11
CA HIS A 123 -8.12 25.78 2.09
C HIS A 123 -7.06 26.43 1.18
N VAL A 124 -6.08 25.67 0.72
CA VAL A 124 -4.92 26.17 -0.03
C VAL A 124 -4.78 25.52 -1.41
N SER A 125 -4.09 26.21 -2.32
CA SER A 125 -3.70 25.66 -3.62
C SER A 125 -2.71 24.49 -3.49
N LEU A 126 -2.60 23.66 -4.53
CA LEU A 126 -1.72 22.49 -4.52
C LEU A 126 -0.24 22.81 -4.20
N PRO A 127 0.37 23.91 -4.71
CA PRO A 127 1.73 24.30 -4.30
C PRO A 127 1.85 24.61 -2.81
N ALA A 128 0.87 25.30 -2.24
CA ALA A 128 0.86 25.61 -0.81
C ALA A 128 0.56 24.36 0.03
N LEU A 129 -0.29 23.46 -0.46
CA LEU A 129 -0.53 22.15 0.15
C LEU A 129 0.74 21.31 0.21
N ALA A 130 1.53 21.28 -0.86
CA ALA A 130 2.82 20.57 -0.88
C ALA A 130 3.79 21.07 0.21
N ILE A 131 3.76 22.35 0.52
CA ILE A 131 4.55 22.92 1.65
C ILE A 131 3.97 22.44 3.00
N LYS A 132 2.64 22.48 3.17
CA LYS A 132 1.97 22.03 4.40
C LYS A 132 2.21 20.54 4.68
N LEU A 133 2.14 19.72 3.66
CA LEU A 133 2.44 18.28 3.74
C LEU A 133 3.96 17.97 3.78
N LYS A 134 4.82 18.99 3.86
CA LYS A 134 6.29 18.84 3.88
C LYS A 134 6.87 18.05 2.70
N VAL A 135 6.21 18.13 1.55
CA VAL A 135 6.75 17.60 0.28
C VAL A 135 7.98 18.38 -0.15
N CYS A 136 7.92 19.71 -0.01
CA CYS A 136 8.96 20.66 -0.38
C CYS A 136 8.97 21.85 0.58
N LYS A 137 10.08 22.59 0.61
CA LYS A 137 10.24 23.78 1.46
C LYS A 137 9.57 25.02 0.85
N LYS A 138 9.27 26.01 1.67
CA LYS A 138 8.81 27.32 1.22
C LYS A 138 9.82 27.92 0.25
N GLY A 139 9.33 28.52 -0.84
CA GLY A 139 10.23 29.06 -1.89
C GLY A 139 10.82 28.00 -2.83
N PHE A 140 10.26 26.82 -2.86
CA PHE A 140 10.76 25.66 -3.62
C PHE A 140 10.94 25.95 -5.14
N GLN A 141 10.21 26.92 -5.71
CA GLN A 141 10.30 27.28 -7.12
C GLN A 141 11.70 27.79 -7.51
N ALA A 142 12.38 28.47 -6.60
CA ALA A 142 13.70 29.03 -6.81
C ALA A 142 14.86 28.03 -6.58
N VAL A 143 14.56 26.86 -5.97
CA VAL A 143 15.56 25.84 -5.62
C VAL A 143 15.34 24.60 -6.49
N PRO A 144 16.23 24.27 -7.44
CA PRO A 144 16.04 23.15 -8.39
C PRO A 144 15.67 21.83 -7.75
N GLY A 145 16.34 21.43 -6.67
CA GLY A 145 16.05 20.17 -5.96
C GLY A 145 14.68 20.15 -5.29
N GLU A 146 14.25 21.24 -4.70
CA GLU A 146 12.91 21.36 -4.10
C GLU A 146 11.80 21.44 -5.18
N LYS A 147 12.07 22.12 -6.30
CA LYS A 147 11.19 22.13 -7.46
C LYS A 147 10.98 20.72 -8.01
N GLN A 148 12.03 19.92 -8.07
CA GLN A 148 11.94 18.53 -8.52
C GLN A 148 11.08 17.66 -7.57
N LYS A 149 11.16 17.86 -6.25
CA LYS A 149 10.28 17.20 -5.29
C LYS A 149 8.81 17.52 -5.57
N PHE A 150 8.49 18.78 -5.83
CA PHE A 150 7.11 19.17 -6.18
C PHE A 150 6.63 18.53 -7.50
N ILE A 151 7.49 18.46 -8.53
CA ILE A 151 7.18 17.79 -9.79
C ILE A 151 6.92 16.29 -9.55
N SER A 152 7.77 15.64 -8.73
CA SER A 152 7.61 14.24 -8.34
C SER A 152 6.29 13.99 -7.60
N PHE A 153 5.92 14.89 -6.69
CA PHE A 153 4.65 14.86 -5.98
C PHE A 153 3.45 14.96 -6.94
N LYS A 154 3.46 15.94 -7.85
CA LYS A 154 2.42 16.06 -8.89
C LYS A 154 2.31 14.79 -9.73
N ASN A 155 3.44 14.26 -10.20
CA ASN A 155 3.45 13.02 -10.98
C ASN A 155 2.90 11.84 -10.17
N PHE A 156 3.26 11.74 -8.90
CA PHE A 156 2.71 10.72 -8.00
C PHE A 156 1.20 10.84 -7.86
N LEU A 157 0.69 12.03 -7.58
CA LEU A 157 -0.75 12.24 -7.43
C LEU A 157 -1.52 11.94 -8.73
N TYR A 158 -1.15 12.55 -9.83
CA TYR A 158 -1.95 12.46 -11.07
C TYR A 158 -1.70 11.16 -11.84
N LYS A 159 -0.47 10.66 -11.93
CA LYS A 159 -0.15 9.45 -12.72
C LYS A 159 -0.30 8.16 -11.91
N THR A 160 0.09 8.15 -10.63
CA THR A 160 0.12 6.93 -9.82
C THR A 160 -1.16 6.76 -9.00
N VAL A 161 -1.55 7.78 -8.26
CA VAL A 161 -2.76 7.77 -7.43
C VAL A 161 -4.02 8.00 -8.27
N ARG A 162 -3.90 8.63 -9.44
CA ARG A 162 -5.01 9.05 -10.31
C ARG A 162 -5.96 10.00 -9.56
N TYR A 163 -5.36 10.98 -8.91
CA TYR A 163 -6.09 12.01 -8.22
C TYR A 163 -6.71 12.98 -9.25
N THR A 164 -8.00 13.25 -9.10
CA THR A 164 -8.72 14.28 -9.86
C THR A 164 -9.16 15.39 -8.91
N GLU A 165 -8.93 16.63 -9.29
CA GLU A 165 -9.49 17.76 -8.54
C GLU A 165 -10.99 17.85 -8.88
N ASN A 166 -11.84 17.57 -7.91
CA ASN A 166 -13.26 17.88 -7.96
C ASN A 166 -13.46 19.35 -7.55
#